data_4ae38c7f87fcf1baff7c09aea1643a2a
#
_entry.id   4ae38c7f87fcf1baff7c09aea1643a2a
#
_cell.length_a   1.000
_cell.length_b   1.000
_cell.length_c   1.000
_cell.angle_alpha   90.00
_cell.angle_beta   90.00
_cell.angle_gamma   90.00
#
_symmetry.space_group_name_H-M   'P 1'
#
loop_
_entity.id
_entity.type
_entity.pdbx_description
1 polymer ?
#
loop_
_entity_poly.entity_id
_entity_poly.type
_entity_poly.pdbx_seq_one_letter_code
_entity_poly.pdbx_strand_id
1 'polypeptide(L)'
;MGSRVSAVIANLYMEAFEEQAIESAPYKSKIWKRYVDDTLTILDRGNVDRFLHHLNSQQPTIPFTMETEKESKIAFLDTSVSREPDGGLTTSVYRKPTHTDQYLAYDLHHPQSAIRGIINVCTTGRNAL
;
A
#
# COMPACT_ATOMS: atom_id res chain seq x y z
N MET A 1 -23.15 -0.98 -1.90
CA MET A 1 -22.17 -1.89 -2.49
C MET A 1 -21.84 -1.39 -3.88
N GLY A 2 -20.57 -1.07 -4.14
CA GLY A 2 -20.15 -0.57 -5.45
C GLY A 2 -20.22 -1.65 -6.53
N SER A 3 -20.63 -1.26 -7.73
CA SER A 3 -20.55 -2.13 -8.91
C SER A 3 -19.10 -2.53 -9.19
N ARG A 4 -18.86 -3.74 -9.69
CA ARG A 4 -17.53 -4.18 -10.17
C ARG A 4 -16.95 -3.24 -11.24
N VAL A 5 -17.82 -2.63 -12.04
CA VAL A 5 -17.47 -1.63 -13.05
C VAL A 5 -16.89 -0.36 -12.41
N SER A 6 -17.43 0.06 -11.26
CA SER A 6 -16.94 1.26 -10.55
C SER A 6 -15.49 1.13 -10.10
N ALA A 7 -15.09 -0.06 -9.61
CA ALA A 7 -13.71 -0.30 -9.21
C ALA A 7 -12.74 -0.27 -10.40
N VAL A 8 -13.14 -0.82 -11.55
CA VAL A 8 -12.32 -0.80 -12.78
C VAL A 8 -12.17 0.64 -13.29
N ILE A 9 -13.27 1.41 -13.36
CA ILE A 9 -13.24 2.81 -13.80
C ILE A 9 -12.38 3.64 -12.86
N ALA A 10 -12.52 3.47 -11.56
CA ALA A 10 -11.69 4.17 -10.57
C ALA A 10 -10.20 3.87 -10.76
N ASN A 11 -9.86 2.60 -11.02
CA ASN A 11 -8.47 2.21 -11.27
C ASN A 11 -7.92 2.84 -12.54
N LEU A 12 -8.66 2.80 -13.65
CA LEU A 12 -8.26 3.43 -14.91
C LEU A 12 -8.09 4.95 -14.77
N TYR A 13 -8.99 5.59 -14.02
CA TYR A 13 -8.88 7.02 -13.74
C TYR A 13 -7.60 7.33 -12.96
N MET A 14 -7.31 6.53 -11.92
CA MET A 14 -6.11 6.71 -11.13
C MET A 14 -4.83 6.44 -11.93
N GLU A 15 -4.81 5.47 -12.81
CA GLU A 15 -3.67 5.20 -13.69
C GLU A 15 -3.39 6.41 -14.61
N ALA A 16 -4.41 6.97 -15.26
CA ALA A 16 -4.24 8.15 -16.10
C ALA A 16 -3.80 9.39 -15.31
N PHE A 17 -4.35 9.58 -14.11
CA PHE A 17 -3.94 10.65 -13.20
C PHE A 17 -2.47 10.50 -12.78
N GLU A 18 -2.05 9.30 -12.38
CA GLU A 18 -0.69 9.00 -11.93
C GLU A 18 0.32 9.25 -13.04
N GLU A 19 0.04 8.77 -14.24
CA GLU A 19 0.90 8.98 -15.41
C GLU A 19 1.14 10.48 -15.65
N GLN A 20 0.07 11.26 -15.70
CA GLN A 20 0.14 12.71 -15.89
C GLN A 20 0.86 13.42 -14.72
N ALA A 21 0.54 13.06 -13.49
CA ALA A 21 1.10 13.69 -12.31
C ALA A 21 2.58 13.39 -12.12
N ILE A 22 3.01 12.16 -12.42
CA ILE A 22 4.41 11.76 -12.32
C ILE A 22 5.24 12.36 -13.45
N GLU A 23 4.71 12.41 -14.68
CA GLU A 23 5.41 13.00 -15.83
C GLU A 23 5.61 14.51 -15.67
N SER A 24 4.58 15.21 -15.14
CA SER A 24 4.62 16.67 -14.93
C SER A 24 5.39 17.07 -13.66
N ALA A 25 5.74 16.11 -12.80
CA ALA A 25 6.43 16.39 -11.56
C ALA A 25 7.85 16.90 -11.81
N PRO A 26 8.28 18.00 -11.19
CA PRO A 26 9.64 18.52 -11.30
C PRO A 26 10.68 17.59 -10.65
N TYR A 27 10.24 16.70 -9.80
CA TYR A 27 11.05 15.70 -9.08
C TYR A 27 10.51 14.32 -9.36
N LYS A 28 11.34 13.47 -9.97
CA LYS A 28 10.92 12.11 -10.33
C LYS A 28 11.04 11.17 -9.13
N SER A 29 10.00 10.40 -8.91
CA SER A 29 10.07 9.27 -7.98
C SER A 29 10.88 8.12 -8.60
N LYS A 30 11.71 7.46 -7.79
CA LYS A 30 12.46 6.27 -8.22
C LYS A 30 11.56 5.04 -8.32
N ILE A 31 10.57 4.96 -7.44
CA ILE A 31 9.57 3.90 -7.38
C ILE A 31 8.21 4.54 -7.10
N TRP A 32 7.20 4.11 -7.81
CA TRP A 32 5.80 4.41 -7.55
C TRP A 32 5.00 3.11 -7.65
N LYS A 33 4.40 2.70 -6.56
CA LYS A 33 3.58 1.50 -6.49
C LYS A 33 2.29 1.80 -5.74
N ARG A 34 1.16 1.70 -6.43
CA ARG A 34 -0.16 1.87 -5.84
C ARG A 34 -0.87 0.53 -5.69
N TYR A 35 -1.55 0.39 -4.58
CA TYR A 35 -2.53 -0.67 -4.35
C TYR A 35 -3.82 -0.05 -3.81
N VAL A 36 -4.82 0.03 -4.67
CA VAL A 36 -6.10 0.70 -4.45
C VAL A 36 -5.89 2.17 -4.09
N ASP A 37 -5.92 2.52 -2.82
CA ASP A 37 -5.77 3.86 -2.22
C ASP A 37 -4.42 4.08 -1.54
N ASP A 38 -3.67 3.03 -1.26
CA ASP A 38 -2.33 3.13 -0.67
C ASP A 38 -1.25 3.21 -1.76
N THR A 39 -0.32 4.15 -1.62
CA THR A 39 0.79 4.31 -2.56
C THR A 39 2.13 4.34 -1.82
N LEU A 40 3.06 3.50 -2.26
CA LEU A 40 4.45 3.54 -1.83
C LEU A 40 5.30 4.24 -2.89
N THR A 41 6.07 5.25 -2.47
CA THR A 41 6.98 5.97 -3.35
C THR A 41 8.34 6.17 -2.71
N ILE A 42 9.39 6.24 -3.53
CA ILE A 42 10.75 6.58 -3.10
C ILE A 42 11.14 7.89 -3.76
N LEU A 43 11.41 8.87 -2.92
CA LEU A 43 11.79 10.24 -3.30
C LEU A 43 13.04 10.68 -2.55
N ASP A 44 13.72 11.67 -3.12
CA ASP A 44 14.77 12.37 -2.37
C ASP A 44 14.16 13.18 -1.23
N ARG A 45 14.73 13.05 -0.03
CA ARG A 45 14.17 13.60 1.22
C ARG A 45 13.79 15.08 1.15
N GLY A 46 14.59 15.89 0.47
CA GLY A 46 14.33 17.33 0.33
C GLY A 46 13.15 17.70 -0.59
N ASN A 47 12.61 16.74 -1.33
CA ASN A 47 11.58 16.99 -2.33
C ASN A 47 10.20 16.40 -1.97
N VAL A 48 10.07 15.73 -0.83
CA VAL A 48 8.87 15.03 -0.40
C VAL A 48 7.67 15.98 -0.29
N ASP A 49 7.81 17.08 0.45
CA ASP A 49 6.73 18.05 0.64
C ASP A 49 6.33 18.73 -0.67
N ARG A 50 7.29 19.05 -1.53
CA ARG A 50 7.04 19.66 -2.83
C ARG A 50 6.33 18.71 -3.77
N PHE A 51 6.68 17.43 -3.72
CA PHE A 51 6.02 16.39 -4.51
C PHE A 51 4.59 16.17 -4.04
N LEU A 52 4.34 16.12 -2.73
CA LEU A 52 2.99 16.02 -2.17
C LEU A 52 2.13 17.23 -2.57
N HIS A 53 2.69 18.44 -2.47
CA HIS A 53 1.99 19.65 -2.91
C HIS A 53 1.66 19.60 -4.41
N HIS A 54 2.59 19.11 -5.23
CA HIS A 54 2.36 18.94 -6.66
C HIS A 54 1.21 17.96 -6.94
N LEU A 55 1.19 16.78 -6.32
CA LEU A 55 0.09 15.81 -6.45
C LEU A 55 -1.26 16.43 -6.09
N ASN A 56 -1.34 17.10 -4.95
CA ASN A 56 -2.57 17.72 -4.47
C ASN A 56 -3.02 18.93 -5.33
N SER A 57 -2.10 19.56 -6.05
CA SER A 57 -2.43 20.66 -6.97
C SER A 57 -3.02 20.17 -8.30
N GLN A 58 -2.70 18.93 -8.71
CA GLN A 58 -3.21 18.36 -9.96
C GLN A 58 -4.71 18.04 -9.88
N GLN A 59 -5.17 17.53 -8.75
CA GLN A 59 -6.58 17.14 -8.58
C GLN A 59 -7.06 17.41 -7.15
N PRO A 60 -7.71 18.54 -6.91
CA PRO A 60 -8.17 18.93 -5.58
C PRO A 60 -9.21 17.99 -4.95
N THR A 61 -9.90 17.20 -5.77
CA THR A 61 -10.90 16.23 -5.30
C THR A 61 -10.32 14.93 -4.77
N ILE A 62 -9.02 14.69 -4.99
CA ILE A 62 -8.32 13.50 -4.50
C ILE A 62 -7.17 13.97 -3.60
N PRO A 63 -7.43 14.22 -2.31
CA PRO A 63 -6.39 14.67 -1.39
C PRO A 63 -5.45 13.51 -1.05
N PHE A 64 -4.16 13.68 -1.31
CA PHE A 64 -3.11 12.80 -0.84
C PHE A 64 -2.61 13.26 0.52
N THR A 65 -2.46 12.30 1.42
CA THR A 65 -1.72 12.45 2.68
C THR A 65 -0.43 11.65 2.60
N MET A 66 0.53 11.92 3.45
CA MET A 66 1.75 11.14 3.44
C MET A 66 2.16 10.68 4.83
N GLU A 67 2.80 9.52 4.85
CA GLU A 67 3.61 9.04 5.95
C GLU A 67 5.05 8.90 5.48
N THR A 68 5.99 9.24 6.34
CA THR A 68 7.42 9.09 6.04
C THR A 68 8.01 7.93 6.83
N GLU A 69 9.10 7.35 6.31
CA GLU A 69 9.84 6.32 7.03
C GLU A 69 10.26 6.76 8.43
N LYS A 70 10.13 5.87 9.39
CA LYS A 70 10.66 6.02 10.75
C LYS A 70 11.71 4.93 10.98
N GLU A 71 12.90 5.32 11.45
CA GLU A 71 14.00 4.37 11.67
C GLU A 71 14.31 3.50 10.44
N SER A 72 14.28 4.10 9.25
CA SER A 72 14.48 3.41 7.96
C SER A 72 13.44 2.34 7.64
N LYS A 73 12.25 2.42 8.23
CA LYS A 73 11.14 1.48 8.01
C LYS A 73 9.85 2.21 7.70
N ILE A 74 9.05 1.64 6.84
CA ILE A 74 7.69 2.09 6.55
C ILE A 74 6.77 0.89 6.34
N ALA A 75 5.57 0.96 6.90
CA ALA A 75 4.56 -0.05 6.64
C ALA A 75 3.85 0.25 5.32
N PHE A 76 3.68 -0.77 4.50
CA PHE A 76 2.88 -0.72 3.28
C PHE A 76 2.05 -2.00 3.18
N LEU A 77 0.74 -1.86 3.27
CA LEU A 77 -0.19 -2.99 3.40
C LEU A 77 0.17 -3.86 4.61
N ASP A 78 0.34 -5.17 4.40
CA ASP A 78 0.74 -6.13 5.43
C ASP A 78 2.27 -6.36 5.46
N THR A 79 3.04 -5.44 4.85
CA THR A 79 4.48 -5.56 4.71
C THR A 79 5.17 -4.36 5.36
N SER A 80 6.25 -4.62 6.10
CA SER A 80 7.19 -3.59 6.53
C SER A 80 8.35 -3.55 5.55
N VAL A 81 8.53 -2.42 4.90
CA VAL A 81 9.65 -2.15 4.01
C VAL A 81 10.75 -1.47 4.80
N SER A 82 11.94 -2.07 4.83
CA SER A 82 13.12 -1.55 5.53
C SER A 82 14.20 -1.17 4.54
N ARG A 83 14.86 -0.05 4.77
CA ARG A 83 16.00 0.38 3.97
C ARG A 83 17.30 -0.04 4.66
N GLU A 84 18.10 -0.81 3.93
CA GLU A 84 19.40 -1.26 4.40
C GLU A 84 20.47 -0.17 4.24
N PRO A 85 21.57 -0.24 5.02
CA PRO A 85 22.67 0.72 4.94
C PRO A 85 23.36 0.76 3.56
N ASP A 86 23.33 -0.33 2.81
CA ASP A 86 23.87 -0.44 1.45
C ASP A 86 22.95 0.17 0.38
N GLY A 87 21.78 0.68 0.79
CA GLY A 87 20.76 1.25 -0.09
C GLY A 87 19.77 0.23 -0.63
N GLY A 88 19.89 -1.04 -0.27
CA GLY A 88 18.93 -2.09 -0.57
C GLY A 88 17.61 -1.92 0.19
N LEU A 89 16.57 -2.59 -0.29
CA LEU A 89 15.28 -2.68 0.38
C LEU A 89 15.03 -4.12 0.79
N THR A 90 14.66 -4.30 2.06
CA THR A 90 14.25 -5.58 2.62
C THR A 90 12.80 -5.50 3.04
N THR A 91 12.07 -6.59 2.91
CA THR A 91 10.66 -6.65 3.31
C THR A 91 10.44 -7.71 4.38
N SER A 92 9.57 -7.41 5.32
CA SER A 92 9.12 -8.34 6.35
C SER A 92 7.61 -8.21 6.57
N VAL A 93 7.00 -9.20 7.19
CA VAL A 93 5.57 -9.13 7.50
C VAL A 93 5.31 -8.05 8.55
N TYR A 94 4.37 -7.16 8.26
CA TYR A 94 3.91 -6.15 9.20
C TYR A 94 2.56 -6.54 9.77
N ARG A 95 2.45 -6.52 11.09
CA ARG A 95 1.17 -6.66 11.79
C ARG A 95 0.88 -5.39 12.56
N LYS A 96 -0.28 -4.81 12.31
CA LYS A 96 -0.72 -3.60 13.04
C LYS A 96 -0.77 -3.93 14.54
N PRO A 97 -0.40 -2.99 15.43
CA PRO A 97 -0.51 -3.19 16.88
C PRO A 97 -1.93 -3.52 17.35
N THR A 98 -2.95 -3.12 16.58
CA THR A 98 -4.38 -3.43 16.82
C THR A 98 -4.80 -4.80 16.28
N HIS A 99 -3.88 -5.57 15.69
CA HIS A 99 -4.18 -6.90 15.18
C HIS A 99 -4.39 -7.85 16.36
N THR A 100 -5.58 -8.43 16.47
CA THR A 100 -5.96 -9.27 17.62
C THR A 100 -5.69 -10.75 17.40
N ASP A 101 -5.17 -11.17 16.27
CA ASP A 101 -5.03 -12.58 15.85
C ASP A 101 -6.33 -13.40 15.99
N GLN A 102 -7.49 -12.71 16.02
CA GLN A 102 -8.78 -13.38 16.08
C GLN A 102 -9.15 -13.92 14.70
N TYR A 103 -9.08 -15.22 14.59
CA TYR A 103 -9.59 -15.96 13.45
C TYR A 103 -11.06 -16.35 13.68
N LEU A 104 -11.74 -16.76 12.62
CA LEU A 104 -13.11 -17.28 12.74
C LEU A 104 -13.13 -18.47 13.70
N ALA A 105 -13.98 -18.43 14.70
CA ALA A 105 -14.15 -19.55 15.61
C ALA A 105 -14.78 -20.73 14.85
N TYR A 106 -14.26 -21.93 15.05
CA TYR A 106 -14.68 -23.13 14.31
C TYR A 106 -16.15 -23.53 14.59
N ASP A 107 -16.65 -23.17 15.76
CA ASP A 107 -18.00 -23.43 16.25
C ASP A 107 -19.06 -22.44 15.71
N LEU A 108 -18.62 -21.36 15.04
CA LEU A 108 -19.54 -20.46 14.35
C LEU A 108 -19.93 -21.01 12.98
N HIS A 109 -21.19 -20.78 12.59
CA HIS A 109 -21.78 -21.26 11.32
C HIS A 109 -21.21 -20.49 10.11
N HIS A 110 -19.89 -20.62 9.87
CA HIS A 110 -19.25 -20.07 8.69
C HIS A 110 -19.19 -21.10 7.54
N PRO A 111 -19.30 -20.67 6.28
CA PRO A 111 -19.07 -21.55 5.14
C PRO A 111 -17.69 -22.21 5.22
N GLN A 112 -17.61 -23.51 4.95
CA GLN A 112 -16.36 -24.27 4.99
C GLN A 112 -15.27 -23.68 4.08
N SER A 113 -15.66 -23.03 2.97
CA SER A 113 -14.75 -22.33 2.08
C SER A 113 -14.03 -21.16 2.75
N ALA A 114 -14.70 -20.42 3.65
CA ALA A 114 -14.09 -19.32 4.40
C ALA A 114 -13.06 -19.84 5.40
N ILE A 115 -13.37 -20.92 6.14
CA ILE A 115 -12.47 -21.56 7.10
C ILE A 115 -11.23 -22.12 6.39
N ARG A 116 -11.39 -22.81 5.26
CA ARG A 116 -10.29 -23.31 4.43
C ARG A 116 -9.42 -22.20 3.86
N GLY A 117 -10.04 -21.07 3.46
CA GLY A 117 -9.32 -19.89 2.98
C GLY A 117 -8.36 -19.33 4.03
N ILE A 118 -8.82 -19.20 5.30
CA ILE A 118 -7.98 -18.72 6.41
C ILE A 118 -6.83 -19.67 6.69
N ILE A 119 -7.08 -20.99 6.73
CA ILE A 119 -6.03 -21.99 6.95
C ILE A 119 -4.97 -21.91 5.87
N ASN A 120 -5.36 -21.80 4.59
CA ASN A 120 -4.42 -21.69 3.47
C ASN A 120 -3.56 -20.43 3.57
N VAL A 121 -4.14 -19.28 3.91
CA VAL A 121 -3.38 -18.03 4.11
C VAL A 121 -2.37 -18.17 5.25
N CYS A 122 -2.80 -18.76 6.37
CA CYS A 122 -1.91 -18.98 7.52
C CYS A 122 -0.76 -19.94 7.23
N THR A 123 -0.99 -20.98 6.43
CA THR A 123 0.06 -21.96 6.06
C THR A 123 1.02 -21.41 5.01
N THR A 124 0.52 -20.68 4.02
CA THR A 124 1.35 -20.07 2.97
C THR A 124 2.24 -18.97 3.55
N GLY A 125 1.74 -18.18 4.51
CA GLY A 125 2.53 -17.16 5.19
C GLY A 125 3.66 -17.68 6.08
N ARG A 126 3.63 -18.98 6.49
CA ARG A 126 4.72 -19.60 7.26
C ARG A 126 5.87 -20.12 6.39
N ASN A 127 5.61 -20.37 5.11
CA ASN A 127 6.61 -20.90 4.19
C ASN A 127 7.35 -19.79 3.41
N ALA A 128 7.11 -18.53 3.76
CA ALA A 128 7.76 -17.36 3.17
C ALA A 128 8.86 -16.75 4.08
N LEU A 129 9.44 -17.58 4.96
CA LEU A 129 10.63 -17.26 5.76
C LEU A 129 11.82 -18.08 5.26
#